data_dc337ef9b80358c00f95ed6594a2b827
#
_entry.id   dc337ef9b80358c00f95ed6594a2b827
#
_cell.length_a   1.000
_cell.length_b   1.000
_cell.length_c   1.000
_cell.angle_alpha   90.00
_cell.angle_beta   90.00
_cell.angle_gamma   90.00
#
_symmetry.space_group_name_H-M   'P 1'
#
loop_
_entity.id
_entity.type
_entity.pdbx_description
1 polymer ?
#
loop_
_entity_poly.entity_id
_entity_poly.type
_entity_poly.pdbx_seq_one_letter_code
_entity_poly.pdbx_strand_id
1 'polypeptide(L)'
;MSNTTSGFKRAIGIVLGVITMLVLIALFVVLVMAPIPNIWVDKVAASDNAIDQTVSPTQSETYCPAPMGLADTGTYGDSAFQATVGNLSTQARYAAFGSVYSATVSAIGQKSSSDDVTLKDADPTDDSSVKTGAQKINQGARLINTRMLQAAAGTGAVGTIASWADDGDVRGVSAASCVSTSLSQSFLLSGGTTGTTQQLIVSNPSTKPTTVDIAVWGSETAGKMALSTQSTLSVPAEGESSMELSAAVDGQHGLFVTVSSKETPISSVVRTVTMDGLTPKGSDFALPLPTASNASAVSYTHLTLPTI
;
A
#
# COMPACT_ATOMS: atom_id res chain seq x y z
N MET A 1 67.84 57.30 33.98
CA MET A 1 68.17 55.90 33.71
C MET A 1 66.94 55.07 33.89
N SER A 2 66.10 54.87 32.87
CA SER A 2 64.96 53.95 32.99
C SER A 2 64.17 53.85 31.65
N ASN A 3 64.78 53.38 30.57
CA ASN A 3 64.02 53.08 29.34
C ASN A 3 64.45 51.83 28.53
N THR A 4 65.38 51.02 29.06
CA THR A 4 65.90 49.87 28.35
C THR A 4 65.19 48.55 28.68
N THR A 5 64.33 48.48 29.73
CA THR A 5 63.66 47.25 30.16
C THR A 5 62.33 46.97 29.48
N SER A 6 61.69 47.98 28.86
CA SER A 6 60.40 47.86 28.17
C SER A 6 60.53 47.21 26.78
N GLY A 7 61.61 47.54 26.06
CA GLY A 7 61.83 46.96 24.72
C GLY A 7 62.22 45.50 24.76
N PHE A 8 62.99 45.07 25.74
CA PHE A 8 63.43 43.70 25.93
C PHE A 8 62.26 42.73 26.25
N LYS A 9 61.29 43.15 27.10
CA LYS A 9 60.09 42.36 27.39
C LYS A 9 59.18 42.24 26.20
N ARG A 10 59.07 43.27 25.33
CA ARG A 10 58.30 43.16 24.09
C ARG A 10 58.96 42.26 23.07
N ALA A 11 60.27 42.29 22.94
CA ALA A 11 61.03 41.42 22.05
C ALA A 11 60.89 39.95 22.46
N ILE A 12 60.98 39.63 23.79
CA ILE A 12 60.78 38.29 24.30
C ILE A 12 59.34 37.79 24.03
N GLY A 13 58.31 38.65 24.20
CA GLY A 13 56.91 38.32 23.93
C GLY A 13 56.67 37.99 22.44
N ILE A 14 57.28 38.73 21.52
CA ILE A 14 57.20 38.49 20.08
C ILE A 14 57.92 37.15 19.71
N VAL A 15 59.10 36.91 20.23
CA VAL A 15 59.83 35.67 19.97
C VAL A 15 59.10 34.47 20.55
N LEU A 16 58.50 34.58 21.72
CA LEU A 16 57.70 33.49 22.32
C LEU A 16 56.45 33.22 21.47
N GLY A 17 55.76 34.25 20.97
CA GLY A 17 54.61 34.14 20.12
C GLY A 17 54.90 33.49 18.77
N VAL A 18 56.07 33.82 18.18
CA VAL A 18 56.51 33.17 16.92
C VAL A 18 56.84 31.69 17.15
N ILE A 19 57.52 31.36 18.28
CA ILE A 19 57.84 30.00 18.61
C ILE A 19 56.57 29.15 18.86
N THR A 20 55.59 29.67 19.59
CA THR A 20 54.31 28.97 19.83
C THR A 20 53.53 28.76 18.51
N MET A 21 53.53 29.72 17.59
CA MET A 21 52.90 29.58 16.29
C MET A 21 53.60 28.51 15.45
N LEU A 22 54.93 28.47 15.45
CA LEU A 22 55.71 27.45 14.72
C LEU A 22 55.46 26.05 15.29
N VAL A 23 55.39 25.91 16.62
CA VAL A 23 55.05 24.63 17.27
C VAL A 23 53.64 24.16 16.91
N LEU A 24 52.65 25.04 16.87
CA LEU A 24 51.30 24.71 16.49
C LEU A 24 51.22 24.28 14.99
N ILE A 25 51.92 24.99 14.12
CA ILE A 25 52.02 24.62 12.70
C ILE A 25 52.67 23.26 12.53
N ALA A 26 53.79 23.02 13.23
CA ALA A 26 54.48 21.73 13.22
C ALA A 26 53.58 20.58 13.73
N LEU A 27 52.83 20.83 14.83
CA LEU A 27 51.89 19.87 15.37
C LEU A 27 50.75 19.55 14.42
N PHE A 28 50.25 20.60 13.76
CA PHE A 28 49.21 20.45 12.72
C PHE A 28 49.71 19.64 11.52
N VAL A 29 50.92 19.92 11.03
CA VAL A 29 51.51 19.15 9.93
C VAL A 29 51.78 17.69 10.32
N VAL A 30 52.21 17.43 11.54
CA VAL A 30 52.34 16.07 12.06
C VAL A 30 50.99 15.37 12.16
N LEU A 31 49.95 16.08 12.57
CA LEU A 31 48.60 15.52 12.69
C LEU A 31 47.97 15.21 11.30
N VAL A 32 48.29 16.03 10.28
CA VAL A 32 47.80 15.82 8.90
C VAL A 32 48.64 14.78 8.13
N MET A 33 49.97 14.71 8.40
CA MET A 33 50.85 13.81 7.69
C MET A 33 51.14 12.49 8.41
N ALA A 34 50.82 12.40 9.72
CA ALA A 34 50.96 11.14 10.43
C ALA A 34 49.97 10.14 9.86
N PRO A 35 50.42 8.99 9.30
CA PRO A 35 49.48 7.93 8.95
C PRO A 35 48.68 7.57 10.19
N ILE A 36 47.36 7.60 10.11
CA ILE A 36 46.48 7.13 11.20
C ILE A 36 46.94 5.72 11.51
N PRO A 37 47.35 5.43 12.77
CA PRO A 37 47.86 4.10 13.10
C PRO A 37 46.78 3.08 12.76
N ASN A 38 47.06 2.15 11.86
CA ASN A 38 46.14 1.10 11.42
C ASN A 38 45.47 0.34 12.56
N ILE A 39 46.12 0.29 13.71
CA ILE A 39 45.60 -0.25 14.97
C ILE A 39 44.29 0.41 15.45
N TRP A 40 44.00 1.64 15.08
CA TRP A 40 42.74 2.33 15.41
C TRP A 40 41.68 2.04 14.35
N VAL A 41 42.08 1.93 13.10
CA VAL A 41 41.16 1.60 12.01
C VAL A 41 40.77 0.13 12.10
N ASP A 42 41.70 -0.76 12.39
CA ASP A 42 41.43 -2.18 12.57
C ASP A 42 40.57 -2.47 13.82
N LYS A 43 40.72 -1.70 14.91
CA LYS A 43 39.84 -1.82 16.09
C LYS A 43 38.44 -1.27 15.86
N VAL A 44 38.27 -0.28 14.97
CA VAL A 44 36.96 0.23 14.61
C VAL A 44 36.33 -0.67 13.54
N ALA A 45 37.13 -1.25 12.65
CA ALA A 45 36.66 -2.22 11.65
C ALA A 45 36.51 -3.65 12.20
N ALA A 46 37.30 -4.00 13.24
CA ALA A 46 37.22 -5.28 13.95
C ALA A 46 36.45 -5.20 15.28
N SER A 47 35.69 -4.15 15.52
CA SER A 47 34.60 -4.31 16.45
C SER A 47 33.57 -5.21 15.76
N ASP A 48 33.69 -6.48 16.01
CA ASP A 48 32.66 -7.52 15.90
C ASP A 48 31.44 -7.23 16.80
N ASN A 49 31.21 -5.99 17.13
CA ASN A 49 29.93 -5.42 17.39
C ASN A 49 29.31 -5.11 15.99
N ALA A 50 29.08 -6.13 15.18
CA ALA A 50 27.84 -6.16 14.46
C ALA A 50 26.81 -5.82 15.54
N ILE A 51 26.38 -4.56 15.56
CA ILE A 51 25.17 -4.18 16.27
C ILE A 51 24.18 -5.14 15.64
N ASP A 52 23.77 -6.16 16.38
CA ASP A 52 22.60 -6.96 16.07
C ASP A 52 21.47 -5.94 16.11
N GLN A 53 21.38 -5.19 15.01
CA GLN A 53 20.26 -4.33 14.77
C GLN A 53 19.16 -5.34 14.49
N THR A 54 18.40 -5.67 15.52
CA THR A 54 17.14 -6.36 15.38
C THR A 54 16.30 -5.48 14.49
N VAL A 55 16.47 -5.66 13.20
CA VAL A 55 15.58 -5.05 12.20
C VAL A 55 14.24 -5.67 12.47
N SER A 56 13.34 -4.89 13.05
CA SER A 56 11.94 -5.34 13.18
C SER A 56 11.48 -5.71 11.77
N PRO A 57 11.05 -6.96 11.54
CA PRO A 57 10.66 -7.38 10.21
C PRO A 57 9.56 -6.44 9.72
N THR A 58 9.75 -5.88 8.55
CA THR A 58 8.74 -5.03 7.93
C THR A 58 7.54 -5.89 7.58
N GLN A 59 6.38 -5.48 8.03
CA GLN A 59 5.11 -6.11 7.71
C GLN A 59 4.41 -5.31 6.61
N SER A 60 3.84 -5.99 5.63
CA SER A 60 2.99 -5.41 4.60
C SER A 60 1.71 -6.22 4.51
N GLU A 61 0.61 -5.52 4.25
CA GLU A 61 -0.71 -6.09 4.17
C GLU A 61 -1.32 -5.76 2.82
N THR A 62 -1.93 -6.76 2.20
CA THR A 62 -2.59 -6.64 0.90
C THR A 62 -3.99 -7.21 1.00
N TYR A 63 -4.97 -6.38 0.75
CA TYR A 63 -6.38 -6.70 0.85
C TYR A 63 -6.91 -7.30 -0.46
N CYS A 64 -7.59 -8.42 -0.37
CA CYS A 64 -8.30 -9.07 -1.47
C CYS A 64 -9.80 -8.95 -1.22
N PRO A 65 -10.58 -8.36 -2.13
CA PRO A 65 -12.01 -8.18 -1.93
C PRO A 65 -12.76 -9.50 -1.77
N ALA A 66 -13.94 -9.43 -1.19
CA ALA A 66 -14.85 -10.58 -1.12
C ALA A 66 -15.28 -11.04 -2.53
N PRO A 67 -15.82 -12.24 -2.69
CA PRO A 67 -16.43 -12.69 -3.93
C PRO A 67 -17.40 -11.67 -4.53
N MET A 68 -17.65 -11.75 -5.85
CA MET A 68 -18.68 -10.93 -6.47
C MET A 68 -20.01 -11.14 -5.75
N GLY A 69 -20.80 -10.09 -5.69
CA GLY A 69 -22.08 -10.09 -4.97
C GLY A 69 -22.86 -8.84 -5.27
N LEU A 70 -24.10 -8.81 -4.82
CA LEU A 70 -24.91 -7.61 -4.86
C LEU A 70 -24.38 -6.56 -3.87
N ALA A 71 -24.64 -5.30 -4.15
CA ALA A 71 -24.06 -4.17 -3.39
C ALA A 71 -24.61 -4.06 -1.97
N ASP A 72 -25.76 -4.60 -1.69
CA ASP A 72 -26.38 -4.59 -0.36
C ASP A 72 -26.95 -5.97 -0.04
N THR A 73 -27.41 -6.16 1.16
CA THR A 73 -28.03 -7.40 1.66
C THR A 73 -29.36 -7.74 0.97
N GLY A 74 -29.58 -7.16 -0.18
CA GLY A 74 -30.33 -7.76 -1.24
C GLY A 74 -31.82 -7.53 -1.25
N THR A 75 -32.34 -6.48 -0.62
CA THR A 75 -33.77 -6.20 -0.76
C THR A 75 -34.10 -5.27 -1.92
N TYR A 76 -33.16 -4.46 -2.38
CA TYR A 76 -33.37 -3.45 -3.44
C TYR A 76 -34.73 -2.71 -3.38
N GLY A 77 -35.18 -2.47 -2.13
CA GLY A 77 -36.47 -1.85 -1.88
C GLY A 77 -37.67 -2.81 -1.85
N ASP A 78 -37.47 -4.09 -2.13
CA ASP A 78 -38.50 -5.12 -2.05
C ASP A 78 -38.12 -6.17 -0.99
N SER A 79 -38.88 -6.22 0.10
CA SER A 79 -38.63 -7.21 1.18
C SER A 79 -38.93 -8.66 0.78
N ALA A 80 -39.63 -8.88 -0.33
CA ALA A 80 -39.88 -10.21 -0.88
C ALA A 80 -38.73 -10.69 -1.77
N PHE A 81 -37.85 -9.79 -2.20
CA PHE A 81 -36.68 -10.16 -2.97
C PHE A 81 -35.64 -10.84 -2.09
N GLN A 82 -35.34 -12.09 -2.36
CA GLN A 82 -34.30 -12.86 -1.71
C GLN A 82 -33.23 -13.19 -2.74
N ALA A 83 -32.12 -12.47 -2.70
CA ALA A 83 -31.02 -12.71 -3.62
C ALA A 83 -30.44 -14.10 -3.44
N THR A 84 -30.28 -14.85 -4.51
CA THR A 84 -29.63 -16.16 -4.52
C THR A 84 -28.25 -16.06 -5.17
N VAL A 85 -27.24 -16.63 -4.55
CA VAL A 85 -25.88 -16.67 -5.14
C VAL A 85 -25.75 -17.76 -6.22
N GLY A 86 -26.77 -18.62 -6.37
CA GLY A 86 -26.77 -19.68 -7.37
C GLY A 86 -25.57 -20.62 -7.21
N ASN A 87 -24.89 -20.89 -8.32
CA ASN A 87 -23.70 -21.73 -8.36
C ASN A 87 -22.40 -20.89 -8.32
N LEU A 88 -22.40 -19.77 -7.61
CA LEU A 88 -21.23 -18.90 -7.47
C LEU A 88 -19.99 -19.71 -7.03
N SER A 89 -18.95 -19.60 -7.81
CA SER A 89 -17.64 -20.16 -7.52
C SER A 89 -16.61 -19.06 -7.54
N THR A 90 -15.71 -19.07 -6.56
CA THR A 90 -14.65 -18.07 -6.47
C THR A 90 -13.33 -18.74 -6.16
N GLN A 91 -12.31 -18.36 -6.90
CA GLN A 91 -10.93 -18.76 -6.67
C GLN A 91 -10.03 -17.56 -6.50
N ALA A 92 -9.09 -17.69 -5.60
CA ALA A 92 -8.02 -16.75 -5.43
C ALA A 92 -6.66 -17.42 -5.61
N ARG A 93 -5.71 -16.64 -6.14
CA ARG A 93 -4.31 -17.02 -6.26
C ARG A 93 -3.45 -15.93 -5.69
N TYR A 94 -2.39 -16.33 -5.00
CA TYR A 94 -1.51 -15.44 -4.28
C TYR A 94 -0.07 -15.73 -4.63
N ALA A 95 0.75 -14.70 -4.66
CA ALA A 95 2.19 -14.82 -4.78
C ALA A 95 2.88 -13.79 -3.88
N ALA A 96 4.01 -14.19 -3.29
CA ALA A 96 4.90 -13.31 -2.58
C ALA A 96 6.33 -13.51 -3.10
N PHE A 97 7.10 -12.43 -3.18
CA PHE A 97 8.37 -12.41 -3.87
C PHE A 97 9.37 -11.44 -3.22
N GLY A 98 10.62 -11.54 -3.63
CA GLY A 98 11.72 -10.74 -3.08
C GLY A 98 12.13 -11.23 -1.68
N SER A 99 12.41 -10.32 -0.77
CA SER A 99 12.86 -10.65 0.60
C SER A 99 11.76 -11.11 1.55
N VAL A 100 10.59 -11.54 1.03
CA VAL A 100 9.49 -12.07 1.84
C VAL A 100 9.84 -13.47 2.33
N TYR A 101 10.03 -13.61 3.65
CA TYR A 101 10.29 -14.91 4.27
C TYR A 101 9.05 -15.61 4.80
N SER A 102 7.95 -14.88 5.04
CA SER A 102 6.67 -15.45 5.48
C SER A 102 5.50 -14.68 4.83
N ALA A 103 4.55 -15.42 4.29
CA ALA A 103 3.31 -14.87 3.76
C ALA A 103 2.14 -15.78 4.12
N THR A 104 1.11 -15.20 4.73
CA THR A 104 -0.11 -15.91 5.14
C THR A 104 -1.33 -15.17 4.65
N VAL A 105 -2.37 -15.89 4.29
CA VAL A 105 -3.66 -15.34 3.89
C VAL A 105 -4.71 -15.77 4.89
N SER A 106 -5.40 -14.81 5.47
CA SER A 106 -6.46 -15.03 6.44
C SER A 106 -7.71 -14.26 6.08
N ALA A 107 -8.85 -14.61 6.66
CA ALA A 107 -10.04 -13.77 6.60
C ALA A 107 -9.82 -12.50 7.44
N ILE A 108 -10.34 -11.37 6.95
CA ILE A 108 -10.27 -10.12 7.72
C ILE A 108 -11.05 -10.26 9.03
N GLY A 109 -10.52 -9.69 10.12
CA GLY A 109 -11.15 -9.74 11.45
C GLY A 109 -11.07 -11.10 12.15
N GLN A 110 -10.39 -12.09 11.59
CA GLN A 110 -10.21 -13.41 12.21
C GLN A 110 -8.75 -13.64 12.56
N LYS A 111 -8.48 -14.01 13.80
CA LYS A 111 -7.10 -14.21 14.29
C LYS A 111 -6.44 -15.48 13.77
N SER A 112 -7.20 -16.52 13.49
CA SER A 112 -6.74 -17.79 12.91
C SER A 112 -7.94 -18.64 12.54
N SER A 113 -7.89 -19.29 11.39
CA SER A 113 -8.93 -20.18 10.88
C SER A 113 -8.29 -21.38 10.20
N SER A 114 -9.05 -22.50 10.11
CA SER A 114 -8.66 -23.64 9.27
C SER A 114 -8.54 -23.30 7.78
N ASP A 115 -9.11 -22.16 7.39
CA ASP A 115 -9.12 -21.67 6.01
C ASP A 115 -7.90 -20.75 5.70
N ASP A 116 -7.03 -20.54 6.69
CA ASP A 116 -5.81 -19.73 6.49
C ASP A 116 -4.83 -20.48 5.58
N VAL A 117 -4.27 -19.76 4.63
CA VAL A 117 -3.31 -20.31 3.66
C VAL A 117 -1.93 -19.71 3.92
N THR A 118 -0.96 -20.59 4.20
CA THR A 118 0.46 -20.19 4.20
C THR A 118 1.02 -20.41 2.80
N LEU A 119 1.60 -19.35 2.21
CA LEU A 119 2.23 -19.44 0.90
C LEU A 119 3.51 -20.27 1.02
N LYS A 120 3.72 -21.15 0.05
CA LYS A 120 4.85 -22.08 -0.01
C LYS A 120 5.72 -21.72 -1.21
N ASP A 121 7.01 -22.02 -1.11
CA ASP A 121 7.93 -21.86 -2.22
C ASP A 121 7.46 -22.66 -3.44
N ALA A 122 7.44 -21.99 -4.58
CA ALA A 122 7.04 -22.62 -5.85
C ALA A 122 8.06 -23.68 -6.29
N ASP A 123 9.33 -23.42 -6.01
CA ASP A 123 10.43 -24.39 -6.12
C ASP A 123 11.20 -24.42 -4.79
N PRO A 124 11.02 -25.43 -3.96
CA PRO A 124 11.71 -25.53 -2.68
C PRO A 124 13.22 -25.77 -2.78
N THR A 125 13.74 -25.99 -3.98
CA THR A 125 15.19 -26.17 -4.23
C THR A 125 15.89 -24.87 -4.61
N ASP A 126 15.13 -23.79 -4.85
CA ASP A 126 15.62 -22.47 -5.21
C ASP A 126 15.28 -21.47 -4.08
N ASP A 127 16.30 -20.99 -3.38
CA ASP A 127 16.16 -19.99 -2.30
C ASP A 127 15.58 -18.64 -2.79
N SER A 128 15.63 -18.39 -4.10
CA SER A 128 15.03 -17.22 -4.74
C SER A 128 13.60 -17.45 -5.23
N SER A 129 13.00 -18.61 -4.93
CA SER A 129 11.70 -18.99 -5.45
C SER A 129 10.58 -18.08 -4.93
N VAL A 130 9.61 -17.82 -5.81
CA VAL A 130 8.38 -17.11 -5.46
C VAL A 130 7.52 -18.01 -4.58
N LYS A 131 7.00 -17.45 -3.48
CA LYS A 131 6.04 -18.19 -2.65
C LYS A 131 4.64 -18.06 -3.26
N THR A 132 3.93 -19.16 -3.37
CA THR A 132 2.61 -19.20 -4.02
C THR A 132 1.56 -19.88 -3.14
N GLY A 133 0.31 -19.56 -3.39
CA GLY A 133 -0.84 -20.17 -2.75
C GLY A 133 -2.11 -19.98 -3.56
N ALA A 134 -3.07 -20.86 -3.34
CA ALA A 134 -4.39 -20.78 -3.97
C ALA A 134 -5.47 -21.20 -2.98
N GLN A 135 -6.66 -20.62 -3.11
CA GLN A 135 -7.78 -20.89 -2.21
C GLN A 135 -9.10 -20.74 -2.95
N LYS A 136 -10.07 -21.60 -2.63
CA LYS A 136 -11.48 -21.32 -2.91
C LYS A 136 -12.04 -20.44 -1.82
N ILE A 137 -12.79 -19.41 -2.20
CA ILE A 137 -13.39 -18.46 -1.25
C ILE A 137 -14.90 -18.57 -1.39
N ASN A 138 -15.56 -18.90 -0.31
CA ASN A 138 -17.02 -18.96 -0.28
C ASN A 138 -17.63 -17.62 0.14
N GLN A 139 -16.96 -16.90 1.03
CA GLN A 139 -17.45 -15.60 1.55
C GLN A 139 -16.31 -14.79 2.17
N GLY A 140 -16.55 -13.50 2.30
CA GLY A 140 -15.67 -12.55 2.99
C GLY A 140 -14.38 -12.26 2.25
N ALA A 141 -13.80 -11.14 2.59
CA ALA A 141 -12.53 -10.69 2.06
C ALA A 141 -11.35 -11.43 2.70
N ARG A 142 -10.19 -11.34 2.06
CA ARG A 142 -8.94 -11.94 2.55
C ARG A 142 -7.87 -10.87 2.70
N LEU A 143 -6.98 -11.11 3.65
CA LEU A 143 -5.81 -10.28 3.90
C LEU A 143 -4.56 -11.13 3.71
N ILE A 144 -3.66 -10.70 2.82
CA ILE A 144 -2.34 -11.29 2.68
C ILE A 144 -1.42 -10.53 3.63
N ASN A 145 -0.94 -11.21 4.66
CA ASN A 145 0.03 -10.70 5.60
C ASN A 145 1.42 -11.18 5.18
N THR A 146 2.30 -10.27 4.85
CA THR A 146 3.68 -10.58 4.49
C THR A 146 4.66 -10.04 5.51
N ARG A 147 5.70 -10.82 5.80
CA ARG A 147 6.85 -10.39 6.59
C ARG A 147 8.10 -10.45 5.74
N MET A 148 8.82 -9.35 5.70
CA MET A 148 10.02 -9.20 4.88
C MET A 148 11.18 -8.65 5.71
N LEU A 149 12.40 -9.03 5.35
CA LEU A 149 13.60 -8.56 6.04
C LEU A 149 13.88 -7.08 5.75
N GLN A 150 13.52 -6.64 4.54
CA GLN A 150 13.64 -5.24 4.13
C GLN A 150 12.60 -4.89 3.07
N ALA A 151 12.11 -3.66 3.10
CA ALA A 151 11.25 -3.11 2.05
C ALA A 151 12.14 -2.64 0.87
N ALA A 152 12.43 -3.53 -0.06
CA ALA A 152 13.19 -3.22 -1.27
C ALA A 152 12.28 -3.25 -2.50
N ALA A 153 12.68 -2.55 -3.57
CA ALA A 153 12.01 -2.66 -4.86
C ALA A 153 11.95 -4.13 -5.31
N GLY A 154 10.80 -4.56 -5.80
CA GLY A 154 10.58 -5.95 -6.18
C GLY A 154 10.31 -6.91 -5.01
N THR A 155 9.99 -6.39 -3.82
CA THR A 155 9.59 -7.19 -2.67
C THR A 155 8.14 -6.89 -2.31
N GLY A 156 7.33 -7.92 -2.09
CA GLY A 156 5.94 -7.76 -1.70
C GLY A 156 5.08 -8.98 -1.97
N ALA A 157 3.78 -8.77 -1.97
CA ALA A 157 2.80 -9.78 -2.33
C ALA A 157 1.77 -9.22 -3.29
N VAL A 158 1.25 -10.09 -4.13
CA VAL A 158 0.13 -9.84 -5.02
C VAL A 158 -0.87 -10.97 -4.91
N GLY A 159 -2.11 -10.69 -5.23
CA GLY A 159 -3.15 -11.70 -5.31
C GLY A 159 -4.17 -11.30 -6.35
N THR A 160 -4.90 -12.28 -6.82
CA THR A 160 -6.04 -12.11 -7.71
C THR A 160 -7.18 -12.96 -7.21
N ILE A 161 -8.38 -12.44 -7.34
CA ILE A 161 -9.62 -13.15 -7.06
C ILE A 161 -10.46 -13.15 -8.34
N ALA A 162 -11.04 -14.29 -8.67
CA ALA A 162 -11.96 -14.43 -9.78
C ALA A 162 -13.20 -15.18 -9.32
N SER A 163 -14.35 -14.63 -9.62
CA SER A 163 -15.67 -15.16 -9.30
C SER A 163 -16.46 -15.37 -10.58
N TRP A 164 -17.23 -16.44 -10.66
CA TRP A 164 -18.12 -16.73 -11.79
C TRP A 164 -19.36 -17.49 -11.34
N ALA A 165 -20.46 -17.20 -11.99
CA ALA A 165 -21.72 -17.91 -11.84
C ALA A 165 -22.48 -17.86 -13.16
N ASP A 166 -23.19 -18.94 -13.50
CA ASP A 166 -24.10 -19.00 -14.64
C ASP A 166 -25.57 -19.14 -14.22
N ASP A 167 -25.80 -19.31 -12.91
CA ASP A 167 -27.10 -19.39 -12.28
C ASP A 167 -27.20 -18.46 -11.08
N GLY A 168 -28.43 -18.17 -10.61
CA GLY A 168 -28.69 -17.26 -9.50
C GLY A 168 -28.79 -15.80 -9.92
N ASP A 169 -28.79 -14.90 -8.93
CA ASP A 169 -28.94 -13.45 -9.12
C ASP A 169 -27.59 -12.74 -9.32
N VAL A 170 -26.46 -13.44 -9.14
CA VAL A 170 -25.11 -12.91 -9.33
C VAL A 170 -24.46 -13.63 -10.50
N ARG A 171 -25.01 -13.44 -11.72
CA ARG A 171 -24.48 -14.10 -12.93
C ARG A 171 -23.35 -13.28 -13.56
N GLY A 172 -22.39 -13.97 -14.15
CA GLY A 172 -21.29 -13.35 -14.88
C GLY A 172 -19.93 -13.76 -14.34
N VAL A 173 -18.93 -12.99 -14.71
CA VAL A 173 -17.54 -13.14 -14.29
C VAL A 173 -17.07 -11.81 -13.74
N SER A 174 -16.45 -11.84 -12.59
CA SER A 174 -15.77 -10.69 -11.97
C SER A 174 -14.37 -11.10 -11.57
N ALA A 175 -13.40 -10.22 -11.79
CA ALA A 175 -12.03 -10.44 -11.38
C ALA A 175 -11.43 -9.16 -10.81
N ALA A 176 -10.69 -9.30 -9.72
CA ALA A 176 -9.98 -8.19 -9.08
C ALA A 176 -8.58 -8.59 -8.66
N SER A 177 -7.65 -7.67 -8.72
CA SER A 177 -6.38 -7.79 -8.03
C SER A 177 -6.53 -7.36 -6.58
N CYS A 178 -5.74 -7.96 -5.71
CA CYS A 178 -5.65 -7.51 -4.33
C CYS A 178 -4.96 -6.15 -4.24
N VAL A 179 -5.34 -5.35 -3.27
CA VAL A 179 -4.94 -3.95 -3.12
C VAL A 179 -4.06 -3.79 -1.90
N SER A 180 -2.88 -3.21 -2.08
CA SER A 180 -1.97 -2.88 -0.98
C SER A 180 -2.51 -1.72 -0.15
N THR A 181 -2.20 -1.69 1.14
CA THR A 181 -2.57 -0.61 2.03
C THR A 181 -1.86 0.69 1.69
N SER A 182 -2.56 1.81 1.82
CA SER A 182 -2.04 3.17 1.60
C SER A 182 -2.81 4.18 2.45
N LEU A 183 -2.21 5.35 2.70
CA LEU A 183 -2.91 6.45 3.37
C LEU A 183 -3.91 7.17 2.45
N SER A 184 -3.78 7.02 1.14
CA SER A 184 -4.69 7.62 0.17
C SER A 184 -4.81 6.76 -1.07
N GLN A 185 -6.03 6.57 -1.54
CA GLN A 185 -6.34 5.82 -2.76
C GLN A 185 -7.36 6.59 -3.58
N SER A 186 -7.20 6.56 -4.89
CA SER A 186 -8.07 7.31 -5.82
C SER A 186 -8.66 6.38 -6.85
N PHE A 187 -9.87 6.71 -7.30
CA PHE A 187 -10.63 5.93 -8.27
C PHE A 187 -11.13 6.82 -9.38
N LEU A 188 -11.17 6.28 -10.59
CA LEU A 188 -11.91 6.83 -11.70
C LEU A 188 -13.08 5.88 -11.99
N LEU A 189 -14.30 6.38 -11.82
CA LEU A 189 -15.53 5.59 -11.93
C LEU A 189 -16.40 6.15 -13.03
N SER A 190 -17.23 5.30 -13.62
CA SER A 190 -18.37 5.76 -14.42
C SER A 190 -19.34 6.51 -13.52
N GLY A 191 -20.12 7.41 -14.08
CA GLY A 191 -21.19 8.08 -13.33
C GLY A 191 -22.30 7.11 -12.92
N GLY A 192 -23.06 7.52 -11.93
CA GLY A 192 -24.24 6.79 -11.50
C GLY A 192 -25.32 6.85 -12.57
N THR A 193 -25.62 5.72 -13.21
CA THR A 193 -26.78 5.56 -14.08
C THR A 193 -27.87 4.78 -13.35
N THR A 194 -29.13 5.01 -13.71
CA THR A 194 -30.25 4.23 -13.14
C THR A 194 -29.96 2.74 -13.28
N GLY A 195 -30.08 1.99 -12.19
CA GLY A 195 -29.78 0.58 -12.13
C GLY A 195 -28.30 0.24 -11.89
N THR A 196 -27.42 1.23 -11.71
CA THR A 196 -26.02 0.99 -11.32
C THR A 196 -25.78 1.45 -9.89
N THR A 197 -25.34 0.55 -9.06
CA THR A 197 -24.93 0.81 -7.67
C THR A 197 -23.41 0.73 -7.56
N GLN A 198 -22.80 1.75 -6.98
CA GLN A 198 -21.36 1.80 -6.72
C GLN A 198 -21.14 1.88 -5.22
N GLN A 199 -20.66 0.79 -4.66
CA GLN A 199 -20.38 0.66 -3.24
C GLN A 199 -18.86 0.74 -2.98
N LEU A 200 -18.43 1.82 -2.34
CA LEU A 200 -17.07 1.92 -1.81
C LEU A 200 -16.96 0.99 -0.60
N ILE A 201 -15.98 0.12 -0.61
CA ILE A 201 -15.62 -0.76 0.49
C ILE A 201 -14.24 -0.35 0.96
N VAL A 202 -14.10 -0.03 2.24
CA VAL A 202 -12.83 0.34 2.87
C VAL A 202 -12.49 -0.68 3.93
N SER A 203 -11.30 -1.21 3.85
CA SER A 203 -10.74 -2.19 4.78
C SER A 203 -9.64 -1.56 5.63
N ASN A 204 -9.70 -1.80 6.92
CA ASN A 204 -8.71 -1.40 7.90
C ASN A 204 -8.08 -2.65 8.54
N PRO A 205 -6.88 -3.06 8.13
CA PRO A 205 -6.22 -4.21 8.73
C PRO A 205 -5.58 -3.92 10.09
N SER A 206 -5.52 -2.66 10.51
CA SER A 206 -4.93 -2.26 11.79
C SER A 206 -5.81 -2.69 12.97
N THR A 207 -5.17 -2.90 14.11
CA THR A 207 -5.83 -3.21 15.39
C THR A 207 -6.53 -2.00 16.03
N LYS A 208 -6.48 -0.82 15.41
CA LYS A 208 -7.15 0.39 15.85
C LYS A 208 -8.18 0.85 14.83
N PRO A 209 -9.38 1.25 15.26
CA PRO A 209 -10.36 1.84 14.34
C PRO A 209 -9.81 3.13 13.73
N THR A 210 -10.25 3.45 12.53
CA THR A 210 -9.88 4.67 11.83
C THR A 210 -11.08 5.34 11.19
N THR A 211 -10.91 6.60 10.82
CA THR A 211 -11.89 7.34 10.02
C THR A 211 -11.23 7.78 8.73
N VAL A 212 -11.90 7.57 7.62
CA VAL A 212 -11.44 8.00 6.30
C VAL A 212 -12.27 9.18 5.80
N ASP A 213 -11.59 10.11 5.15
CA ASP A 213 -12.21 11.23 4.43
C ASP A 213 -12.43 10.84 2.97
N ILE A 214 -13.63 11.08 2.46
CA ILE A 214 -14.02 10.79 1.08
C ILE A 214 -14.25 12.11 0.36
N ALA A 215 -13.54 12.31 -0.74
CA ALA A 215 -13.68 13.46 -1.59
C ALA A 215 -14.04 13.02 -3.01
N VAL A 216 -15.03 13.68 -3.60
CA VAL A 216 -15.54 13.32 -4.92
C VAL A 216 -15.55 14.56 -5.82
N TRP A 217 -15.15 14.37 -7.07
CA TRP A 217 -15.26 15.32 -8.16
C TRP A 217 -16.05 14.67 -9.30
N GLY A 218 -16.97 15.42 -9.84
CA GLY A 218 -17.81 14.97 -10.95
C GLY A 218 -17.37 15.54 -12.29
N SER A 219 -17.83 14.92 -13.37
CA SER A 219 -17.56 15.39 -14.74
C SER A 219 -18.36 16.64 -15.12
N GLU A 220 -19.52 16.85 -14.50
CA GLU A 220 -20.44 17.93 -14.83
C GLU A 220 -20.30 19.16 -13.92
N THR A 221 -19.58 19.03 -12.81
CA THR A 221 -19.47 20.09 -11.82
C THR A 221 -18.01 20.38 -11.51
N ALA A 222 -17.60 21.62 -11.60
CA ALA A 222 -16.24 22.04 -11.26
C ALA A 222 -16.02 22.01 -9.75
N GLY A 223 -14.88 21.47 -9.32
CA GLY A 223 -14.47 21.42 -7.92
C GLY A 223 -14.95 20.19 -7.17
N LYS A 224 -14.65 20.17 -5.87
CA LYS A 224 -15.08 19.09 -4.97
C LYS A 224 -16.58 19.17 -4.76
N MET A 225 -17.25 18.06 -4.91
CA MET A 225 -18.70 17.95 -4.72
C MET A 225 -19.06 17.80 -3.25
N ALA A 226 -20.21 18.37 -2.87
CA ALA A 226 -20.84 18.06 -1.61
C ALA A 226 -21.58 16.71 -1.75
N LEU A 227 -21.33 15.79 -0.85
CA LEU A 227 -22.03 14.51 -0.83
C LEU A 227 -23.38 14.70 -0.14
N SER A 228 -24.41 14.04 -0.63
CA SER A 228 -25.72 13.96 0.02
C SER A 228 -25.70 13.13 1.31
N THR A 229 -24.66 12.34 1.47
CA THR A 229 -24.35 11.55 2.67
C THR A 229 -23.15 12.16 3.41
N GLN A 230 -22.63 11.43 4.40
CA GLN A 230 -21.44 11.86 5.11
C GLN A 230 -20.20 11.74 4.20
N SER A 231 -19.29 12.72 4.27
CA SER A 231 -18.00 12.69 3.59
C SER A 231 -16.91 11.95 4.37
N THR A 232 -17.27 11.32 5.49
CA THR A 232 -16.39 10.55 6.35
C THR A 232 -16.98 9.18 6.61
N LEU A 233 -16.14 8.15 6.67
CA LEU A 233 -16.55 6.79 6.97
C LEU A 233 -15.69 6.26 8.12
N SER A 234 -16.33 5.78 9.19
CA SER A 234 -15.62 5.10 10.28
C SER A 234 -15.41 3.63 9.92
N VAL A 235 -14.16 3.17 10.03
CA VAL A 235 -13.78 1.78 9.72
C VAL A 235 -13.28 1.11 10.99
N PRO A 236 -13.92 0.02 11.43
CA PRO A 236 -13.51 -0.69 12.64
C PRO A 236 -12.10 -1.26 12.51
N ALA A 237 -11.49 -1.56 13.64
CA ALA A 237 -10.23 -2.32 13.69
C ALA A 237 -10.43 -3.70 13.07
N GLU A 238 -9.43 -4.15 12.30
CA GLU A 238 -9.43 -5.45 11.63
C GLU A 238 -10.75 -5.76 10.91
N GLY A 239 -11.33 -4.73 10.24
CA GLY A 239 -12.65 -4.84 9.65
C GLY A 239 -12.84 -3.99 8.40
N GLU A 240 -14.09 -3.99 7.93
CA GLU A 240 -14.51 -3.29 6.73
C GLU A 240 -15.71 -2.38 7.04
N SER A 241 -15.81 -1.31 6.29
CA SER A 241 -17.00 -0.47 6.22
C SER A 241 -17.28 -0.12 4.77
N SER A 242 -18.54 0.10 4.46
CA SER A 242 -18.94 0.45 3.10
C SER A 242 -19.83 1.69 3.05
N MET A 243 -19.81 2.37 1.91
CA MET A 243 -20.67 3.50 1.59
C MET A 243 -21.11 3.43 0.14
N GLU A 244 -22.35 3.70 -0.13
CA GLU A 244 -22.87 3.78 -1.49
C GLU A 244 -22.56 5.15 -2.10
N LEU A 245 -21.69 5.17 -3.12
CA LEU A 245 -21.28 6.38 -3.82
C LEU A 245 -22.38 6.89 -4.75
N SER A 246 -23.10 6.00 -5.44
CA SER A 246 -24.16 6.35 -6.37
C SER A 246 -25.32 7.10 -5.68
N ALA A 247 -25.61 6.79 -4.43
CA ALA A 247 -26.57 7.54 -3.62
C ALA A 247 -26.03 8.87 -3.10
N ALA A 248 -24.70 9.00 -3.00
CA ALA A 248 -24.06 10.20 -2.47
C ALA A 248 -23.88 11.30 -3.52
N VAL A 249 -23.81 10.93 -4.80
CA VAL A 249 -23.51 11.83 -5.92
C VAL A 249 -24.38 11.46 -7.13
N ASP A 250 -25.33 12.30 -7.48
CA ASP A 250 -26.25 12.09 -8.60
C ASP A 250 -25.88 12.96 -9.82
N GLY A 251 -26.34 12.55 -11.00
CA GLY A 251 -26.29 13.36 -12.23
C GLY A 251 -24.90 13.54 -12.85
N GLN A 252 -23.92 12.69 -12.52
CA GLN A 252 -22.57 12.76 -13.09
C GLN A 252 -22.33 11.64 -14.10
N HIS A 253 -21.64 11.93 -15.21
CA HIS A 253 -21.22 10.91 -16.19
C HIS A 253 -19.92 10.20 -15.78
N GLY A 254 -19.10 10.82 -14.95
CA GLY A 254 -17.88 10.26 -14.43
C GLY A 254 -17.55 10.83 -13.05
N LEU A 255 -16.91 10.03 -12.23
CA LEU A 255 -16.52 10.40 -10.88
C LEU A 255 -15.03 10.14 -10.67
N PHE A 256 -14.35 11.12 -10.10
CA PHE A 256 -13.05 10.92 -9.48
C PHE A 256 -13.24 10.93 -7.96
N VAL A 257 -12.86 9.84 -7.31
CA VAL A 257 -13.05 9.64 -5.87
C VAL A 257 -11.71 9.46 -5.21
N THR A 258 -11.48 10.16 -4.11
CA THR A 258 -10.29 9.96 -3.26
C THR A 258 -10.75 9.56 -1.87
N VAL A 259 -10.16 8.50 -1.36
CA VAL A 259 -10.34 8.00 0.00
C VAL A 259 -9.03 8.16 0.74
N SER A 260 -9.04 8.86 1.86
CA SER A 260 -7.80 9.15 2.60
C SER A 260 -7.98 8.95 4.10
N SER A 261 -6.97 8.36 4.72
CA SER A 261 -6.81 8.24 6.17
C SER A 261 -5.62 9.07 6.62
N LYS A 262 -5.68 9.64 7.82
CA LYS A 262 -4.61 10.50 8.34
C LYS A 262 -3.40 9.72 8.86
N GLU A 263 -3.63 8.59 9.50
CA GLU A 263 -2.58 7.90 10.25
C GLU A 263 -2.51 6.41 9.94
N THR A 264 -3.64 5.80 9.59
CA THR A 264 -3.73 4.34 9.41
C THR A 264 -3.80 4.00 7.93
N PRO A 265 -2.87 3.22 7.38
CA PRO A 265 -2.98 2.73 6.02
C PRO A 265 -4.24 1.86 5.86
N ILE A 266 -4.99 2.12 4.81
CA ILE A 266 -6.24 1.43 4.45
C ILE A 266 -6.15 0.85 3.05
N SER A 267 -6.99 -0.11 2.75
CA SER A 267 -7.24 -0.56 1.38
C SER A 267 -8.68 -0.31 1.02
N SER A 268 -8.93 0.10 -0.21
CA SER A 268 -10.29 0.30 -0.68
C SER A 268 -10.50 -0.23 -2.08
N VAL A 269 -11.71 -0.64 -2.37
CA VAL A 269 -12.21 -1.04 -3.70
C VAL A 269 -13.62 -0.50 -3.89
N VAL A 270 -14.03 -0.35 -5.13
CA VAL A 270 -15.42 0.01 -5.42
C VAL A 270 -16.08 -1.17 -6.13
N ARG A 271 -17.11 -1.75 -5.50
CA ARG A 271 -17.96 -2.75 -6.12
C ARG A 271 -19.03 -2.04 -6.95
N THR A 272 -19.13 -2.36 -8.22
CA THR A 272 -20.16 -1.89 -9.09
C THR A 272 -21.13 -3.03 -9.39
N VAL A 273 -22.42 -2.81 -9.21
CA VAL A 273 -23.48 -3.75 -9.55
C VAL A 273 -24.43 -3.06 -10.51
N THR A 274 -24.74 -3.73 -11.62
CA THR A 274 -25.70 -3.24 -12.60
C THR A 274 -26.95 -4.10 -12.57
N MET A 275 -28.11 -3.45 -12.48
CA MET A 275 -29.43 -4.04 -12.45
C MET A 275 -30.29 -3.48 -13.59
N ASP A 276 -31.21 -4.29 -14.10
CA ASP A 276 -32.26 -3.90 -15.01
C ASP A 276 -33.61 -4.30 -14.37
N GLY A 277 -34.21 -3.34 -13.69
CA GLY A 277 -35.27 -3.62 -12.71
C GLY A 277 -34.74 -4.55 -11.60
N LEU A 278 -35.34 -5.70 -11.40
CA LEU A 278 -34.89 -6.73 -10.46
C LEU A 278 -33.94 -7.77 -11.09
N THR A 279 -33.55 -7.59 -12.35
CA THR A 279 -32.68 -8.53 -13.06
C THR A 279 -31.22 -8.06 -12.97
N PRO A 280 -30.34 -8.78 -12.29
CA PRO A 280 -28.92 -8.46 -12.26
C PRO A 280 -28.27 -8.61 -13.64
N LYS A 281 -27.42 -7.64 -14.00
CA LYS A 281 -26.64 -7.61 -15.26
C LYS A 281 -25.16 -7.89 -15.06
N GLY A 282 -24.70 -7.85 -13.82
CA GLY A 282 -23.32 -8.16 -13.47
C GLY A 282 -22.83 -7.38 -12.25
N SER A 283 -21.73 -7.86 -11.70
CA SER A 283 -20.99 -7.23 -10.62
C SER A 283 -19.51 -7.24 -10.94
N ASP A 284 -18.83 -6.12 -10.72
CA ASP A 284 -17.39 -5.99 -10.94
C ASP A 284 -16.75 -5.07 -9.92
N PHE A 285 -15.41 -5.02 -9.91
CA PHE A 285 -14.63 -4.19 -9.00
C PHE A 285 -13.83 -3.14 -9.77
N ALA A 286 -13.95 -1.89 -9.35
CA ALA A 286 -12.98 -0.87 -9.70
C ALA A 286 -11.88 -0.84 -8.62
N LEU A 287 -10.63 -0.88 -9.08
CA LEU A 287 -9.45 -0.85 -8.23
C LEU A 287 -8.89 0.56 -8.15
N PRO A 288 -8.13 0.89 -7.09
CA PRO A 288 -7.50 2.20 -7.02
C PRO A 288 -6.50 2.41 -8.14
N LEU A 289 -6.44 3.64 -8.61
CA LEU A 289 -5.45 4.08 -9.57
C LEU A 289 -4.03 3.93 -9.01
N PRO A 290 -3.04 3.69 -9.85
CA PRO A 290 -1.65 3.71 -9.42
C PRO A 290 -1.31 5.06 -8.76
N THR A 291 -0.41 5.04 -7.79
CA THR A 291 0.13 6.27 -7.20
C THR A 291 0.71 7.16 -8.28
N ALA A 292 0.37 8.45 -8.23
CA ALA A 292 0.92 9.43 -9.14
C ALA A 292 2.45 9.44 -9.06
N SER A 293 3.13 9.37 -10.18
CA SER A 293 4.58 9.46 -10.29
C SER A 293 4.97 10.50 -11.32
N ASN A 294 6.13 11.13 -11.13
CA ASN A 294 6.69 12.10 -12.09
C ASN A 294 7.25 11.44 -13.35
N ALA A 295 7.33 10.12 -13.39
CA ALA A 295 7.78 9.34 -14.52
C ALA A 295 6.98 8.06 -14.65
N SER A 296 6.54 7.75 -15.87
CA SER A 296 5.93 6.46 -16.20
C SER A 296 6.67 5.84 -17.38
N ALA A 297 6.96 4.53 -17.29
CA ALA A 297 7.43 3.78 -18.43
C ALA A 297 6.22 3.31 -19.24
N VAL A 298 6.18 3.67 -20.51
CA VAL A 298 5.14 3.23 -21.44
C VAL A 298 5.76 2.21 -22.38
N SER A 299 5.22 0.98 -22.37
CA SER A 299 5.58 -0.04 -23.34
C SER A 299 4.63 0.06 -24.53
N TYR A 300 5.14 0.43 -25.69
CA TYR A 300 4.37 0.40 -26.93
C TYR A 300 4.56 -0.95 -27.60
N THR A 301 3.51 -1.73 -27.75
CA THR A 301 3.47 -2.79 -28.73
C THR A 301 3.10 -2.15 -30.07
N HIS A 302 4.07 -2.00 -30.96
CA HIS A 302 3.81 -1.60 -32.33
C HIS A 302 3.06 -2.72 -33.04
N LEU A 303 1.75 -2.55 -33.20
CA LEU A 303 1.01 -3.22 -34.27
C LEU A 303 1.32 -2.45 -35.54
N THR A 304 2.35 -2.89 -36.28
CA THR A 304 2.50 -2.48 -37.67
C THR A 304 1.35 -3.11 -38.46
N LEU A 305 0.32 -2.32 -38.76
CA LEU A 305 -0.64 -2.69 -39.79
C LEU A 305 0.15 -2.86 -41.10
N PRO A 306 0.05 -3.99 -41.78
CA PRO A 306 0.61 -4.11 -43.12
C PRO A 306 -0.04 -3.06 -44.02
N THR A 307 0.77 -2.16 -44.54
CA THR A 307 0.36 -1.23 -45.57
C THR A 307 0.10 -2.07 -46.86
N ILE A 308 -1.13 -2.09 -47.31
CA ILE A 308 -1.53 -2.67 -48.59
C ILE A 308 -1.22 -1.64 -49.68
#